data_cb124e3ac78f5c77c08e5d558fd7ee63
#
_entry.id   cb124e3ac78f5c77c08e5d558fd7ee63
#
_cell.length_a   1.000
_cell.length_b   1.000
_cell.length_c   1.000
_cell.angle_alpha   90.00
_cell.angle_beta   90.00
_cell.angle_gamma   90.00
#
_symmetry.space_group_name_H-M   'P 1'
#
loop_
_entity.id
_entity.type
_entity.pdbx_description
1 polymer ?
#
loop_
_entity_poly.entity_id
_entity_poly.type
_entity_poly.pdbx_seq_one_letter_code
_entity_poly.pdbx_strand_id
1 'polypeptide(L)'
;PLEEFCRREICGPLQMADTGYRPPESKLDRVAPTEVVDGKPWRGVVHDPTARKMGGVAGHAGLFSTATALARYARMLLNHGALDGVRIFKPETVKLMTSVQSPESVSTRRGLGWDIDSSYAGPRGRLFPVGIYGHTGWTGTSLWIDPFSRTFVIFLSNRNHPSETGNVIPLRARLGTLAAEAV
;
A
#
# COMPACT_ATOMS: atom_id res chain seq x y z
N PRO A 1 -20.31 6.73 0.71
CA PRO A 1 -19.32 6.13 1.63
C PRO A 1 -17.99 5.89 0.93
N LEU A 2 -16.87 5.93 1.67
CA LEU A 2 -15.51 5.77 1.12
C LEU A 2 -15.34 4.42 0.43
N GLU A 3 -15.80 3.35 1.04
CA GLU A 3 -15.68 1.99 0.46
C GLU A 3 -16.39 1.87 -0.89
N GLU A 4 -17.57 2.47 -1.02
CA GLU A 4 -18.34 2.44 -2.27
C GLU A 4 -17.64 3.28 -3.35
N PHE A 5 -17.13 4.45 -2.98
CA PHE A 5 -16.33 5.29 -3.87
C PHE A 5 -15.10 4.52 -4.38
N CYS A 6 -14.31 3.94 -3.49
CA CYS A 6 -13.13 3.16 -3.89
C CYS A 6 -13.50 1.99 -4.81
N ARG A 7 -14.58 1.27 -4.49
CA ARG A 7 -15.04 0.14 -5.28
C ARG A 7 -15.47 0.58 -6.69
N ARG A 8 -16.28 1.66 -6.78
CA ARG A 8 -16.87 2.12 -8.05
C ARG A 8 -15.86 2.83 -8.93
N GLU A 9 -15.03 3.71 -8.36
CA GLU A 9 -14.18 4.62 -9.12
C GLU A 9 -12.77 4.09 -9.36
N ILE A 10 -12.29 3.14 -8.54
CA ILE A 10 -10.91 2.66 -8.59
C ILE A 10 -10.85 1.13 -8.78
N CYS A 11 -11.33 0.39 -7.78
CA CYS A 11 -11.10 -1.06 -7.74
C CYS A 11 -11.87 -1.79 -8.85
N GLY A 12 -13.11 -1.43 -9.10
CA GLY A 12 -13.94 -2.01 -10.16
C GLY A 12 -13.34 -1.77 -11.55
N PRO A 13 -13.12 -0.52 -11.96
CA PRO A 13 -12.51 -0.21 -13.25
C PRO A 13 -11.13 -0.86 -13.46
N LEU A 14 -10.32 -0.95 -12.40
CA LEU A 14 -9.01 -1.65 -12.43
C LEU A 14 -9.13 -3.17 -12.30
N GLN A 15 -10.32 -3.74 -12.22
CA GLN A 15 -10.53 -5.19 -12.04
C GLN A 15 -9.80 -5.77 -10.81
N MET A 16 -9.77 -5.00 -9.72
CA MET A 16 -9.15 -5.38 -8.45
C MET A 16 -10.18 -6.07 -7.55
N ALA A 17 -10.72 -7.21 -7.99
CA ALA A 17 -11.87 -7.89 -7.38
C ALA A 17 -11.65 -8.32 -5.91
N ASP A 18 -10.39 -8.47 -5.49
CA ASP A 18 -10.02 -8.83 -4.12
C ASP A 18 -9.53 -7.62 -3.30
N THR A 19 -9.84 -6.40 -3.76
CA THR A 19 -9.50 -5.17 -3.04
C THR A 19 -10.76 -4.49 -2.51
N GLY A 20 -10.76 -4.21 -1.21
CA GLY A 20 -11.89 -3.52 -0.58
C GLY A 20 -11.77 -3.50 0.93
N TYR A 21 -12.72 -2.84 1.54
CA TYR A 21 -12.90 -2.83 2.99
C TYR A 21 -13.81 -3.99 3.41
N ARG A 22 -13.68 -4.44 4.65
CA ARG A 22 -14.57 -5.44 5.26
C ARG A 22 -14.79 -6.65 4.34
N PRO A 23 -13.76 -7.48 4.09
CA PRO A 23 -13.89 -8.62 3.19
C PRO A 23 -15.07 -9.51 3.62
N PRO A 24 -15.88 -10.01 2.67
CA PRO A 24 -17.02 -10.85 2.98
C PRO A 24 -16.56 -12.18 3.57
N GLU A 25 -17.44 -12.84 4.32
CA GLU A 25 -17.17 -14.12 4.98
C GLU A 25 -16.58 -15.17 4.02
N SER A 26 -17.09 -15.23 2.80
CA SER A 26 -16.61 -16.15 1.76
C SER A 26 -15.15 -15.96 1.34
N LYS A 27 -14.50 -14.86 1.76
CA LYS A 27 -13.09 -14.59 1.48
C LYS A 27 -12.18 -14.69 2.71
N LEU A 28 -12.73 -14.87 3.91
CA LEU A 28 -11.95 -14.82 5.15
C LEU A 28 -10.84 -15.87 5.21
N ASP A 29 -11.03 -17.05 4.66
CA ASP A 29 -10.00 -18.11 4.62
C ASP A 29 -8.74 -17.67 3.82
N ARG A 30 -8.90 -16.74 2.90
CA ARG A 30 -7.81 -16.18 2.09
C ARG A 30 -7.14 -14.96 2.74
N VAL A 31 -7.72 -14.44 3.82
CA VAL A 31 -7.18 -13.27 4.53
C VAL A 31 -6.15 -13.72 5.55
N ALA A 32 -4.95 -13.15 5.50
CA ALA A 32 -3.95 -13.37 6.53
C ALA A 32 -4.45 -12.83 7.88
N PRO A 33 -4.33 -13.60 8.97
CA PRO A 33 -4.71 -13.10 10.30
C PRO A 33 -3.77 -12.01 10.75
N THR A 34 -4.23 -11.06 11.54
CA THR A 34 -3.37 -10.05 12.18
C THR A 34 -2.88 -10.55 13.54
N GLU A 35 -3.63 -10.38 14.58
CA GLU A 35 -3.28 -10.84 15.92
C GLU A 35 -4.19 -11.97 16.39
N VAL A 36 -3.88 -12.53 17.54
CA VAL A 36 -4.77 -13.45 18.25
C VAL A 36 -5.48 -12.67 19.34
N VAL A 37 -6.81 -12.65 19.29
CA VAL A 37 -7.67 -12.01 20.28
C VAL A 37 -8.63 -13.06 20.83
N ASP A 38 -8.69 -13.19 22.16
CA ASP A 38 -9.50 -14.20 22.86
C ASP A 38 -9.26 -15.62 22.33
N GLY A 39 -7.98 -15.95 22.07
CA GLY A 39 -7.58 -17.26 21.56
C GLY A 39 -7.90 -17.53 20.10
N LYS A 40 -8.43 -16.56 19.36
CA LYS A 40 -8.79 -16.71 17.93
C LYS A 40 -7.98 -15.75 17.05
N PRO A 41 -7.47 -16.22 15.90
CA PRO A 41 -6.79 -15.33 14.95
C PRO A 41 -7.81 -14.37 14.29
N TRP A 42 -7.52 -13.08 14.34
CA TRP A 42 -8.35 -12.09 13.69
C TRP A 42 -8.12 -12.09 12.18
N ARG A 43 -9.18 -12.38 11.42
CA ARG A 43 -9.19 -12.36 9.95
C ARG A 43 -10.27 -11.41 9.45
N GLY A 44 -9.95 -10.57 8.47
CA GLY A 44 -10.90 -9.63 7.87
C GLY A 44 -11.31 -8.47 8.78
N VAL A 45 -10.70 -8.36 9.96
CA VAL A 45 -10.88 -7.24 10.88
C VAL A 45 -9.68 -6.30 10.74
N VAL A 46 -9.94 -5.01 10.56
CA VAL A 46 -8.86 -4.02 10.48
C VAL A 46 -8.09 -3.97 11.80
N HIS A 47 -6.76 -4.05 11.73
CA HIS A 47 -5.89 -4.00 12.91
C HIS A 47 -5.97 -2.64 13.61
N ASP A 48 -5.93 -1.53 12.85
CA ASP A 48 -5.94 -0.18 13.41
C ASP A 48 -7.18 0.07 14.29
N PRO A 49 -7.01 0.43 15.58
CA PRO A 49 -8.12 0.56 16.50
C PRO A 49 -9.03 1.76 16.17
N THR A 50 -8.48 2.81 15.57
CA THR A 50 -9.27 3.99 15.16
C THR A 50 -10.16 3.65 13.97
N ALA A 51 -9.58 3.04 12.93
CA ALA A 51 -10.34 2.58 11.77
C ALA A 51 -11.41 1.55 12.18
N ARG A 52 -11.10 0.66 13.13
CA ARG A 52 -12.05 -0.31 13.67
C ARG A 52 -13.25 0.37 14.35
N LYS A 53 -13.00 1.41 15.18
CA LYS A 53 -14.07 2.22 15.79
C LYS A 53 -14.88 2.99 14.75
N MET A 54 -14.30 3.31 13.60
CA MET A 54 -14.99 3.92 12.45
C MET A 54 -15.74 2.91 11.59
N GLY A 55 -15.95 1.68 12.06
CA GLY A 55 -16.67 0.62 11.33
C GLY A 55 -15.81 -0.13 10.30
N GLY A 56 -14.49 -0.05 10.41
CA GLY A 56 -13.56 -0.76 9.53
C GLY A 56 -13.24 -0.07 8.20
N VAL A 57 -13.73 1.15 8.00
CA VAL A 57 -13.55 1.92 6.76
C VAL A 57 -12.97 3.29 7.11
N ALA A 58 -11.70 3.50 6.78
CA ALA A 58 -11.03 4.76 7.01
C ALA A 58 -9.98 5.05 5.91
N GLY A 59 -9.62 6.33 5.73
CA GLY A 59 -8.64 6.72 4.72
C GLY A 59 -7.21 6.25 5.01
N HIS A 60 -6.91 5.97 6.27
CA HIS A 60 -5.57 5.60 6.73
C HIS A 60 -5.39 4.09 6.95
N ALA A 61 -6.47 3.32 7.09
CA ALA A 61 -6.42 1.87 7.33
C ALA A 61 -7.73 1.17 6.99
N GLY A 62 -7.69 -0.16 6.85
CA GLY A 62 -8.88 -1.00 6.65
C GLY A 62 -9.01 -1.59 5.24
N LEU A 63 -8.16 -1.20 4.30
CA LEU A 63 -8.18 -1.78 2.96
C LEU A 63 -7.47 -3.14 2.95
N PHE A 64 -8.13 -4.15 2.43
CA PHE A 64 -7.58 -5.48 2.14
C PHE A 64 -7.32 -5.59 0.65
N SER A 65 -6.25 -6.30 0.27
CA SER A 65 -5.88 -6.48 -1.13
C SER A 65 -5.00 -7.71 -1.33
N THR A 66 -4.64 -7.98 -2.59
CA THR A 66 -3.66 -9.00 -2.99
C THR A 66 -2.50 -8.35 -3.74
N ALA A 67 -1.36 -9.04 -3.84
CA ALA A 67 -0.22 -8.55 -4.61
C ALA A 67 -0.59 -8.31 -6.09
N THR A 68 -1.38 -9.20 -6.69
CA THR A 68 -1.85 -9.06 -8.07
C THR A 68 -2.71 -7.81 -8.27
N ALA A 69 -3.63 -7.54 -7.35
CA ALA A 69 -4.48 -6.34 -7.41
C ALA A 69 -3.64 -5.07 -7.23
N LEU A 70 -2.72 -5.06 -6.25
CA LEU A 70 -1.81 -3.92 -6.05
C LEU A 70 -0.87 -3.70 -7.24
N ALA A 71 -0.45 -4.76 -7.94
CA ALA A 71 0.33 -4.63 -9.17
C ALA A 71 -0.46 -3.91 -10.27
N ARG A 72 -1.76 -4.13 -10.40
CA ARG A 72 -2.61 -3.36 -11.32
C ARG A 72 -2.64 -1.87 -10.95
N TYR A 73 -2.80 -1.56 -9.67
CA TYR A 73 -2.76 -0.18 -9.19
C TYR A 73 -1.39 0.49 -9.44
N ALA A 74 -0.28 -0.21 -9.15
CA ALA A 74 1.06 0.31 -9.42
C ALA A 74 1.31 0.56 -10.92
N ARG A 75 0.90 -0.38 -11.78
CA ARG A 75 0.98 -0.22 -13.24
C ARG A 75 0.15 0.96 -13.75
N MET A 76 -1.05 1.16 -13.19
CA MET A 76 -1.89 2.32 -13.51
C MET A 76 -1.17 3.63 -13.18
N LEU A 77 -0.52 3.72 -12.01
CA LEU A 77 0.27 4.91 -11.64
C LEU A 77 1.49 5.11 -12.55
N LEU A 78 2.25 4.05 -12.86
CA LEU A 78 3.39 4.08 -13.79
C LEU A 78 2.97 4.46 -15.22
N ASN A 79 1.74 4.21 -15.60
CA ASN A 79 1.14 4.61 -16.87
C ASN A 79 0.36 5.93 -16.78
N HIS A 80 0.77 6.81 -15.85
CA HIS A 80 0.19 8.15 -15.72
C HIS A 80 -1.33 8.15 -15.55
N GLY A 81 -1.84 7.23 -14.75
CA GLY A 81 -3.24 7.17 -14.32
C GLY A 81 -4.16 6.34 -15.21
N ALA A 82 -3.61 5.51 -16.11
CA ALA A 82 -4.42 4.63 -16.97
C ALA A 82 -3.87 3.20 -16.99
N LEU A 83 -4.75 2.21 -17.15
CA LEU A 83 -4.39 0.81 -17.34
C LEU A 83 -5.45 0.10 -18.18
N ASP A 84 -5.03 -0.73 -19.13
CA ASP A 84 -5.88 -1.55 -19.99
C ASP A 84 -7.05 -0.76 -20.65
N GLY A 85 -6.75 0.45 -21.12
CA GLY A 85 -7.73 1.35 -21.76
C GLY A 85 -8.60 2.16 -20.77
N VAL A 86 -8.49 1.91 -19.47
CA VAL A 86 -9.28 2.62 -18.44
C VAL A 86 -8.42 3.71 -17.80
N ARG A 87 -8.95 4.93 -17.73
CA ARG A 87 -8.32 6.06 -17.04
C ARG A 87 -8.98 6.29 -15.68
N ILE A 88 -8.16 6.22 -14.62
CA ILE A 88 -8.57 6.50 -13.24
C ILE A 88 -8.20 7.95 -12.87
N PHE A 89 -6.98 8.37 -13.19
CA PHE A 89 -6.50 9.71 -12.90
C PHE A 89 -5.96 10.40 -14.14
N LYS A 90 -6.03 11.72 -14.17
CA LYS A 90 -5.31 12.51 -15.17
C LYS A 90 -3.79 12.41 -14.89
N PRO A 91 -2.91 12.52 -15.92
CA PRO A 91 -1.47 12.51 -15.72
C PRO A 91 -0.98 13.55 -14.71
N GLU A 92 -1.55 14.75 -14.75
CA GLU A 92 -1.23 15.86 -13.84
C GLU A 92 -1.58 15.51 -12.39
N THR A 93 -2.69 14.78 -12.18
CA THR A 93 -3.10 14.30 -10.86
C THR A 93 -2.11 13.28 -10.31
N VAL A 94 -1.67 12.32 -11.14
CA VAL A 94 -0.64 11.36 -10.73
C VAL A 94 0.65 12.08 -10.37
N LYS A 95 1.11 13.01 -11.21
CA LYS A 95 2.29 13.83 -10.94
C LYS A 95 2.17 14.59 -9.62
N LEU A 96 1.03 15.23 -9.38
CA LEU A 96 0.76 15.95 -8.13
C LEU A 96 0.80 15.02 -6.92
N MET A 97 0.17 13.85 -6.99
CA MET A 97 0.11 12.90 -5.90
C MET A 97 1.48 12.33 -5.53
N THR A 98 2.35 12.12 -6.53
CA THR A 98 3.63 11.40 -6.37
C THR A 98 4.85 12.32 -6.30
N SER A 99 4.68 13.62 -6.38
CA SER A 99 5.71 14.62 -6.14
C SER A 99 5.64 15.17 -4.71
N VAL A 100 6.73 15.79 -4.26
CA VAL A 100 6.81 16.37 -2.91
C VAL A 100 5.79 17.49 -2.76
N GLN A 101 4.92 17.35 -1.76
CA GLN A 101 3.91 18.33 -1.37
C GLN A 101 4.16 18.90 0.03
N SER A 102 5.10 18.31 0.80
CA SER A 102 5.51 18.84 2.10
C SER A 102 6.11 20.23 1.94
N PRO A 103 5.85 21.18 2.86
CA PRO A 103 6.52 22.46 2.89
C PRO A 103 8.05 22.31 3.00
N GLU A 104 8.80 23.23 2.40
CA GLU A 104 10.27 23.21 2.43
C GLU A 104 10.86 23.27 3.85
N SER A 105 10.10 23.86 4.80
CA SER A 105 10.47 23.91 6.21
C SER A 105 10.43 22.56 6.92
N VAL A 106 9.87 21.53 6.30
CA VAL A 106 9.73 20.19 6.84
C VAL A 106 10.69 19.24 6.13
N SER A 107 11.59 18.59 6.89
CA SER A 107 12.57 17.66 6.33
C SER A 107 11.95 16.38 5.74
N THR A 108 10.78 15.98 6.24
CA THR A 108 10.04 14.82 5.74
C THR A 108 9.39 15.14 4.40
N ARG A 109 9.80 14.45 3.35
CA ARG A 109 9.28 14.66 1.99
C ARG A 109 8.16 13.67 1.70
N ARG A 110 6.94 14.19 1.52
CA ARG A 110 5.76 13.40 1.21
C ARG A 110 4.99 13.96 0.03
N GLY A 111 4.43 13.05 -0.76
CA GLY A 111 3.37 13.33 -1.72
C GLY A 111 1.99 13.24 -1.05
N LEU A 112 0.94 13.23 -1.86
CA LEU A 112 -0.43 13.05 -1.35
C LEU A 112 -0.70 11.55 -1.08
N GLY A 113 -0.55 11.16 0.19
CA GLY A 113 -0.67 9.76 0.61
C GLY A 113 0.56 8.89 0.37
N TRP A 114 1.65 9.46 -0.14
CA TRP A 114 2.89 8.74 -0.45
C TRP A 114 4.06 9.25 0.40
N ASP A 115 4.89 8.33 0.84
CA ASP A 115 6.23 8.62 1.36
C ASP A 115 7.21 8.70 0.18
N ILE A 116 8.06 9.71 0.16
CA ILE A 116 9.10 9.92 -0.86
C ILE A 116 10.48 9.83 -0.20
N ASP A 117 10.69 10.61 0.85
CA ASP A 117 11.94 10.61 1.60
C ASP A 117 11.68 11.03 3.06
N SER A 118 11.63 10.05 3.93
CA SER A 118 11.41 10.24 5.36
C SER A 118 12.10 9.12 6.15
N SER A 119 11.98 9.14 7.47
CA SER A 119 12.45 8.06 8.34
C SER A 119 11.78 6.70 8.04
N TYR A 120 10.66 6.69 7.34
CA TYR A 120 9.94 5.48 6.92
C TYR A 120 10.31 4.98 5.52
N ALA A 121 11.14 5.72 4.77
CA ALA A 121 11.53 5.37 3.39
C ALA A 121 12.60 4.27 3.31
N GLY A 122 13.12 3.78 4.43
CA GLY A 122 14.11 2.68 4.45
C GLY A 122 13.74 1.45 3.62
N PRO A 123 12.47 1.03 3.52
CA PRO A 123 12.06 -0.10 2.66
C PRO A 123 12.32 0.06 1.16
N ARG A 124 12.57 1.26 0.65
CA ARG A 124 13.02 1.45 -0.74
C ARG A 124 14.40 0.82 -1.03
N GLY A 125 15.15 0.44 0.02
CA GLY A 125 16.50 -0.06 -0.11
C GLY A 125 17.54 1.05 -0.29
N ARG A 126 18.75 0.68 -0.72
CA ARG A 126 19.91 1.58 -0.81
C ARG A 126 20.18 2.10 -2.22
N LEU A 127 19.65 1.44 -3.25
CA LEU A 127 19.99 1.70 -4.65
C LEU A 127 18.92 2.50 -5.39
N PHE A 128 17.66 2.32 -5.04
CA PHE A 128 16.62 3.16 -5.64
C PHE A 128 16.81 4.65 -5.31
N PRO A 129 16.68 5.55 -6.30
CA PRO A 129 16.93 6.96 -6.11
C PRO A 129 15.86 7.63 -5.24
N VAL A 130 16.18 8.82 -4.73
CA VAL A 130 15.17 9.73 -4.19
C VAL A 130 14.26 10.19 -5.33
N GLY A 131 12.95 10.15 -5.10
CA GLY A 131 11.94 10.42 -6.12
C GLY A 131 11.06 9.20 -6.44
N ILE A 132 11.48 8.01 -6.00
CA ILE A 132 10.53 6.91 -5.89
C ILE A 132 9.55 7.22 -4.76
N TYR A 133 8.38 6.63 -4.82
CA TYR A 133 7.34 6.84 -3.84
C TYR A 133 6.72 5.52 -3.39
N GLY A 134 6.27 5.48 -2.17
CA GLY A 134 5.71 4.25 -1.61
C GLY A 134 5.07 4.49 -0.25
N HIS A 135 4.68 3.41 0.40
CA HIS A 135 4.22 3.44 1.78
C HIS A 135 4.40 2.09 2.45
N THR A 136 4.47 2.11 3.77
CA THR A 136 4.51 0.91 4.61
C THR A 136 3.21 0.77 5.38
N GLY A 137 2.78 -0.48 5.62
CA GLY A 137 1.68 -0.78 6.53
C GLY A 137 2.22 -1.30 7.87
N TRP A 138 1.53 -0.93 8.95
CA TRP A 138 1.86 -1.39 10.31
C TRP A 138 1.88 -2.91 10.41
N THR A 139 0.92 -3.57 9.76
CA THR A 139 0.76 -5.02 9.78
C THR A 139 1.86 -5.79 9.06
N GLY A 140 2.78 -5.12 8.37
CA GLY A 140 3.92 -5.77 7.73
C GLY A 140 3.99 -5.56 6.21
N THR A 141 3.07 -4.84 5.61
CA THR A 141 2.99 -4.62 4.16
C THR A 141 3.81 -3.43 3.69
N SER A 142 4.20 -3.41 2.42
CA SER A 142 4.74 -2.23 1.75
C SER A 142 4.53 -2.30 0.23
N LEU A 143 4.42 -1.12 -0.37
CA LEU A 143 4.43 -0.90 -1.81
C LEU A 143 5.37 0.27 -2.10
N TRP A 144 6.34 0.05 -2.98
CA TRP A 144 7.25 1.09 -3.49
C TRP A 144 7.24 1.06 -5.01
N ILE A 145 7.21 2.24 -5.62
CA ILE A 145 7.08 2.43 -7.06
C ILE A 145 8.20 3.35 -7.52
N ASP A 146 9.00 2.89 -8.47
CA ASP A 146 10.03 3.66 -9.13
C ASP A 146 9.56 4.09 -10.52
N PRO A 147 9.29 5.37 -10.73
CA PRO A 147 8.90 5.88 -12.04
C PRO A 147 10.06 5.93 -13.04
N PHE A 148 11.32 5.90 -12.58
CA PHE A 148 12.50 6.02 -13.44
C PHE A 148 12.81 4.70 -14.17
N SER A 149 12.90 3.60 -13.43
CA SER A 149 13.06 2.26 -14.01
C SER A 149 11.72 1.61 -14.40
N ARG A 150 10.60 2.24 -14.08
CA ARG A 150 9.22 1.72 -14.27
C ARG A 150 8.97 0.41 -13.53
N THR A 151 9.60 0.28 -12.36
CA THR A 151 9.53 -0.90 -11.50
C THR A 151 8.69 -0.63 -10.26
N PHE A 152 8.15 -1.68 -9.67
CA PHE A 152 7.53 -1.58 -8.35
C PHE A 152 7.85 -2.83 -7.50
N VAL A 153 7.85 -2.65 -6.20
CA VAL A 153 8.09 -3.70 -5.22
C VAL A 153 6.88 -3.78 -4.29
N ILE A 154 6.22 -4.92 -4.28
CA ILE A 154 5.11 -5.22 -3.38
C ILE A 154 5.60 -6.27 -2.38
N PHE A 155 5.54 -5.95 -1.10
CA PHE A 155 5.84 -6.88 -0.03
C PHE A 155 4.64 -7.00 0.90
N LEU A 156 4.03 -8.18 0.93
CA LEU A 156 2.90 -8.49 1.79
C LEU A 156 3.34 -9.52 2.83
N SER A 157 3.42 -9.09 4.06
CA SER A 157 3.71 -9.96 5.20
C SER A 157 2.75 -9.67 6.35
N ASN A 158 2.83 -10.46 7.39
CA ASN A 158 2.00 -10.34 8.57
C ASN A 158 2.86 -10.39 9.83
N ARG A 159 3.46 -9.23 10.19
CA ARG A 159 4.32 -9.13 11.36
C ARG A 159 3.56 -9.16 12.68
N ASN A 160 2.26 -8.94 12.63
CA ASN A 160 1.40 -8.85 13.82
C ASN A 160 0.87 -10.21 14.28
N HIS A 161 1.09 -11.28 13.52
CA HIS A 161 0.59 -12.60 13.89
C HIS A 161 1.73 -13.46 14.48
N PRO A 162 1.50 -14.15 15.62
CA PRO A 162 0.30 -14.09 16.48
C PRO A 162 0.27 -12.86 17.38
N SER A 163 1.34 -12.06 17.42
CA SER A 163 1.48 -10.84 18.22
C SER A 163 2.38 -9.82 17.52
N GLU A 164 2.33 -8.55 17.93
CA GLU A 164 3.08 -7.43 17.34
C GLU A 164 4.59 -7.44 17.62
N THR A 165 5.23 -8.58 17.66
CA THR A 165 6.65 -8.72 17.97
C THR A 165 7.56 -8.79 16.74
N GLY A 166 6.98 -8.98 15.56
CA GLY A 166 7.73 -9.13 14.30
C GLY A 166 8.37 -7.82 13.83
N ASN A 167 9.64 -7.89 13.38
CA ASN A 167 10.33 -6.77 12.73
C ASN A 167 10.66 -7.13 11.28
N VAL A 168 9.99 -6.49 10.33
CA VAL A 168 10.18 -6.69 8.89
C VAL A 168 10.95 -5.55 8.21
N ILE A 169 11.41 -4.56 8.97
CA ILE A 169 12.12 -3.40 8.42
C ILE A 169 13.40 -3.83 7.67
N PRO A 170 14.29 -4.69 8.24
CA PRO A 170 15.49 -5.11 7.52
C PRO A 170 15.18 -5.92 6.26
N LEU A 171 14.15 -6.76 6.31
CA LEU A 171 13.74 -7.57 5.16
C LEU A 171 13.19 -6.71 4.02
N ARG A 172 12.36 -5.73 4.32
CA ARG A 172 11.85 -4.75 3.34
C ARG A 172 13.00 -3.98 2.68
N ALA A 173 13.96 -3.49 3.46
CA ALA A 173 15.10 -2.75 2.95
C ALA A 173 16.00 -3.61 2.05
N ARG A 174 16.23 -4.86 2.43
CA ARG A 174 16.99 -5.83 1.61
C ARG A 174 16.26 -6.14 0.31
N LEU A 175 14.97 -6.38 0.37
CA LEU A 175 14.15 -6.65 -0.82
C LEU A 175 14.17 -5.47 -1.80
N GLY A 176 14.03 -4.23 -1.30
CA GLY A 176 14.14 -3.03 -2.13
C GLY A 176 15.51 -2.91 -2.81
N THR A 177 16.59 -3.22 -2.09
CA THR A 177 17.94 -3.22 -2.68
C THR A 177 18.08 -4.26 -3.77
N LEU A 178 17.67 -5.52 -3.52
CA LEU A 178 17.74 -6.61 -4.50
C LEU A 178 16.87 -6.34 -5.74
N ALA A 179 15.73 -5.72 -5.54
CA ALA A 179 14.86 -5.33 -6.66
C ALA A 179 15.51 -4.26 -7.54
N ALA A 180 16.23 -3.30 -6.93
CA ALA A 180 16.96 -2.28 -7.68
C ALA A 180 18.22 -2.84 -8.39
N GLU A 181 18.83 -3.89 -7.88
CA GLU A 181 19.95 -4.60 -8.54
C GLU A 181 19.49 -5.38 -9.77
N ALA A 182 18.21 -5.70 -9.86
CA ALA A 182 17.63 -6.51 -10.94
C ALA A 182 17.12 -5.70 -12.13
N VAL A 183 17.22 -4.35 -12.13
CA VAL A 183 16.66 -3.46 -13.15
C VAL A 183 17.68 -2.50 -13.74
#